data_242163e1f62bcce8b9f1c64c44a37ef6
#
_entry.id   242163e1f62bcce8b9f1c64c44a37ef6
#
_cell.length_a   1.000
_cell.length_b   1.000
_cell.length_c   1.000
_cell.angle_alpha   90.00
_cell.angle_beta   90.00
_cell.angle_gamma   90.00
#
_symmetry.space_group_name_H-M   'P 1'
#
loop_
_entity.id
_entity.type
_entity.pdbx_description
1 polymer ?
#
loop_
_entity_poly.entity_id
_entity_poly.type
_entity_poly.pdbx_seq_one_letter_code
_entity_poly.pdbx_strand_id
1 'polypeptide(L)'
;PIVVLDKTYSLEPFQECLNQMVAEFRNNIFYICDECHRFANKGKTKKLPDVRLKMGLSGSPFYSENQDSIGDIELINYFGKVIDKYEIKEALADGVLTPYDYHPIKTYLNEDEYDEIKEIEKKIAQAGTDEDDQLNMAGLIKAGERNRVISTIKDKFRVFEKLINKDEITKNKSKTLFFVGDGSTELDSDDENSADSSLRMLDKVKKITNKAGYHSAQFTCDENIKERRKIISDFSQDVLDAVIAIRVLDEGIDIPGITTAFILASTANRRQFVQRRGRILRKAPGKKKSVIYDFIVLPPKNKNCSYLRREIIRIIEMGDDCANKNEAKEMVKYILDNYVIDHPETLAIASGFIES
;
A
#
# COMPACT_ATOMS: atom_id res chain seq x y z
N PRO A 1 8.55 -31.15 -1.22
CA PRO A 1 8.73 -29.74 -0.86
C PRO A 1 8.34 -29.51 0.61
N ILE A 2 9.09 -28.65 1.30
CA ILE A 2 8.80 -28.19 2.65
C ILE A 2 8.38 -26.74 2.54
N VAL A 3 7.19 -26.38 3.03
CA VAL A 3 6.67 -24.99 3.07
C VAL A 3 6.77 -24.50 4.50
N VAL A 4 7.42 -23.36 4.70
CA VAL A 4 7.67 -22.78 6.02
C VAL A 4 7.12 -21.35 6.07
N LEU A 5 6.37 -21.06 7.13
CA LEU A 5 5.89 -19.71 7.39
C LEU A 5 7.00 -18.83 7.99
N ASP A 6 6.99 -17.54 7.71
CA ASP A 6 7.97 -16.56 8.21
C ASP A 6 8.15 -16.61 9.74
N LYS A 7 7.05 -16.73 10.49
CA LYS A 7 7.11 -16.89 11.97
C LYS A 7 7.89 -18.13 12.39
N THR A 8 7.69 -19.27 11.70
CA THR A 8 8.39 -20.52 11.97
C THR A 8 9.85 -20.44 11.53
N TYR A 9 10.10 -19.78 10.40
CA TYR A 9 11.45 -19.59 9.85
C TYR A 9 12.37 -18.87 10.83
N SER A 10 11.85 -17.90 11.59
CA SER A 10 12.62 -17.10 12.54
C SER A 10 12.94 -17.80 13.86
N LEU A 11 12.33 -18.98 14.13
CA LEU A 11 12.54 -19.73 15.37
C LEU A 11 13.90 -20.43 15.38
N GLU A 12 14.61 -20.37 16.51
CA GLU A 12 15.92 -20.95 16.68
C GLU A 12 15.95 -22.48 16.42
N PRO A 13 14.99 -23.30 16.93
CA PRO A 13 14.98 -24.73 16.63
C PRO A 13 14.81 -25.06 15.15
N PHE A 14 14.05 -24.21 14.41
CA PHE A 14 13.92 -24.37 12.97
C PHE A 14 15.22 -24.03 12.25
N GLN A 15 15.90 -22.96 12.64
CA GLN A 15 17.19 -22.56 12.07
C GLN A 15 18.27 -23.62 12.29
N GLU A 16 18.30 -24.25 13.46
CA GLU A 16 19.22 -25.39 13.77
C GLU A 16 18.94 -26.57 12.84
N CYS A 17 17.67 -26.96 12.67
CA CYS A 17 17.27 -28.05 11.76
C CYS A 17 17.63 -27.72 10.30
N LEU A 18 17.37 -26.49 9.86
CA LEU A 18 17.71 -26.01 8.53
C LEU A 18 19.22 -26.06 8.28
N ASN A 19 20.03 -25.63 9.24
CA ASN A 19 21.49 -25.67 9.15
C ASN A 19 22.02 -27.12 9.04
N GLN A 20 21.43 -28.06 9.78
CA GLN A 20 21.77 -29.49 9.65
C GLN A 20 21.41 -30.02 8.26
N MET A 21 20.21 -29.73 7.77
CA MET A 21 19.80 -30.10 6.39
C MET A 21 20.74 -29.51 5.33
N VAL A 22 21.12 -28.24 5.50
CA VAL A 22 22.03 -27.56 4.56
C VAL A 22 23.41 -28.21 4.61
N ALA A 23 23.92 -28.56 5.78
CA ALA A 23 25.21 -29.24 5.93
C ALA A 23 25.23 -30.59 5.20
N GLU A 24 24.13 -31.34 5.21
CA GLU A 24 24.01 -32.67 4.59
C GLU A 24 23.66 -32.60 3.10
N PHE A 25 22.75 -31.70 2.70
CA PHE A 25 22.12 -31.73 1.37
C PHE A 25 22.30 -30.45 0.56
N ARG A 26 23.26 -29.58 0.88
CA ARG A 26 23.46 -28.24 0.30
C ARG A 26 23.25 -28.16 -1.21
N ASN A 27 23.79 -29.12 -1.95
CA ASN A 27 23.74 -29.13 -3.43
C ASN A 27 22.41 -29.64 -3.99
N ASN A 28 21.58 -30.27 -3.16
CA ASN A 28 20.30 -30.88 -3.53
C ASN A 28 19.09 -30.06 -3.02
N ILE A 29 19.34 -28.92 -2.37
CA ILE A 29 18.30 -28.04 -1.88
C ILE A 29 18.09 -26.93 -2.92
N PHE A 30 16.83 -26.73 -3.34
CA PHE A 30 16.38 -25.53 -4.05
C PHE A 30 15.55 -24.70 -3.07
N TYR A 31 16.09 -23.53 -2.71
CA TYR A 31 15.45 -22.58 -1.78
C TYR A 31 14.69 -21.53 -2.58
N ILE A 32 13.38 -21.43 -2.35
CA ILE A 32 12.52 -20.40 -2.91
C ILE A 32 12.03 -19.53 -1.76
N CYS A 33 12.30 -18.22 -1.84
CA CYS A 33 11.86 -17.22 -0.87
C CYS A 33 10.79 -16.34 -1.49
N ASP A 34 9.54 -16.53 -1.08
CA ASP A 34 8.46 -15.62 -1.43
C ASP A 34 8.54 -14.37 -0.55
N GLU A 35 8.16 -13.21 -1.13
CA GLU A 35 8.30 -11.89 -0.48
C GLU A 35 9.72 -11.66 0.06
N CYS A 36 10.73 -11.99 -0.75
CA CYS A 36 12.14 -11.96 -0.34
C CYS A 36 12.61 -10.58 0.17
N HIS A 37 11.91 -9.49 -0.19
CA HIS A 37 12.19 -8.15 0.33
C HIS A 37 12.10 -8.06 1.86
N ARG A 38 11.38 -8.97 2.55
CA ARG A 38 11.33 -9.02 4.01
C ARG A 38 12.68 -9.33 4.65
N PHE A 39 13.60 -9.86 3.85
CA PHE A 39 14.98 -10.15 4.24
C PHE A 39 15.97 -9.06 3.82
N ALA A 40 15.51 -7.96 3.24
CA ALA A 40 16.34 -6.82 2.82
C ALA A 40 16.93 -6.05 4.02
N ASN A 41 17.66 -6.76 4.87
CA ASN A 41 18.33 -6.22 6.04
C ASN A 41 19.49 -7.15 6.43
N LYS A 42 20.66 -6.59 6.73
CA LYS A 42 21.89 -7.32 7.06
C LYS A 42 21.74 -8.37 8.16
N GLY A 43 20.91 -8.11 9.17
CA GLY A 43 20.63 -9.06 10.26
C GLY A 43 19.76 -10.24 9.84
N LYS A 44 18.78 -10.00 8.95
CA LYS A 44 17.85 -11.02 8.47
C LYS A 44 18.46 -11.85 7.34
N THR A 45 19.23 -11.24 6.44
CA THR A 45 19.89 -11.92 5.33
C THR A 45 20.84 -13.02 5.82
N LYS A 46 21.50 -12.81 6.98
CA LYS A 46 22.37 -13.81 7.62
C LYS A 46 21.63 -15.09 8.06
N LYS A 47 20.31 -15.06 8.21
CA LYS A 47 19.49 -16.22 8.55
C LYS A 47 19.12 -17.08 7.33
N LEU A 48 19.39 -16.58 6.12
CA LEU A 48 19.08 -17.31 4.89
C LEU A 48 20.04 -18.48 4.70
N PRO A 49 19.58 -19.64 4.16
CA PRO A 49 20.39 -20.86 4.07
C PRO A 49 21.48 -20.72 3.01
N ASP A 50 22.70 -21.16 3.31
CA ASP A 50 23.78 -21.21 2.32
C ASP A 50 23.62 -22.39 1.36
N VAL A 51 22.80 -22.25 0.35
CA VAL A 51 22.49 -23.26 -0.66
C VAL A 51 22.91 -22.80 -2.06
N ARG A 52 23.16 -23.77 -2.95
CA ARG A 52 23.59 -23.49 -4.32
C ARG A 52 22.46 -22.94 -5.20
N LEU A 53 21.26 -23.54 -5.10
CA LEU A 53 20.10 -23.16 -5.90
C LEU A 53 19.14 -22.36 -5.04
N LYS A 54 18.94 -21.10 -5.40
CA LYS A 54 18.08 -20.18 -4.65
C LYS A 54 17.40 -19.18 -5.57
N MET A 55 16.18 -18.82 -5.24
CA MET A 55 15.36 -17.88 -5.98
C MET A 55 14.56 -17.00 -5.02
N GLY A 56 14.63 -15.68 -5.19
CA GLY A 56 13.78 -14.72 -4.50
C GLY A 56 12.62 -14.29 -5.39
N LEU A 57 11.42 -14.25 -4.84
CA LEU A 57 10.22 -13.73 -5.48
C LEU A 57 9.74 -12.52 -4.69
N SER A 58 9.36 -11.44 -5.38
CA SER A 58 8.76 -10.26 -4.76
C SER A 58 8.05 -9.40 -5.79
N GLY A 59 6.90 -8.84 -5.45
CA GLY A 59 6.22 -7.84 -6.27
C GLY A 59 6.92 -6.47 -6.28
N SER A 60 7.84 -6.22 -5.32
CA SER A 60 8.66 -5.00 -5.23
C SER A 60 9.92 -5.30 -4.42
N PRO A 61 10.95 -5.89 -5.05
CA PRO A 61 12.11 -6.42 -4.34
C PRO A 61 12.96 -5.33 -3.69
N PHE A 62 13.05 -4.14 -4.28
CA PHE A 62 13.97 -3.09 -3.88
C PHE A 62 13.28 -1.90 -3.20
N TYR A 63 13.99 -1.22 -2.30
CA TYR A 63 13.56 0.01 -1.63
C TYR A 63 13.87 1.24 -2.48
N SER A 64 15.04 1.28 -3.13
CA SER A 64 15.46 2.36 -3.99
C SER A 64 15.35 1.97 -5.47
N GLU A 65 15.07 2.96 -6.33
CA GLU A 65 15.06 2.75 -7.78
C GLU A 65 16.45 2.38 -8.30
N ASN A 66 17.51 2.92 -7.68
CA ASN A 66 18.90 2.66 -8.03
C ASN A 66 19.46 1.36 -7.44
N GLN A 67 18.67 0.65 -6.59
CA GLN A 67 19.09 -0.59 -5.92
C GLN A 67 20.35 -0.41 -5.05
N ASP A 68 20.52 0.76 -4.47
CA ASP A 68 21.71 1.20 -3.73
C ASP A 68 21.52 1.23 -2.21
N SER A 69 20.32 0.95 -1.72
CA SER A 69 20.10 0.79 -0.28
C SER A 69 20.84 -0.45 0.25
N ILE A 70 21.29 -0.41 1.50
CA ILE A 70 21.98 -1.55 2.13
C ILE A 70 21.13 -2.82 2.02
N GLY A 71 19.82 -2.72 2.22
CA GLY A 71 18.92 -3.86 2.09
C GLY A 71 18.84 -4.42 0.66
N ASP A 72 18.86 -3.55 -0.35
CA ASP A 72 18.83 -3.95 -1.75
C ASP A 72 20.14 -4.65 -2.14
N ILE A 73 21.28 -4.11 -1.70
CA ILE A 73 22.59 -4.70 -1.90
C ILE A 73 22.68 -6.10 -1.25
N GLU A 74 22.18 -6.25 -0.02
CA GLU A 74 22.15 -7.55 0.67
C GLU A 74 21.30 -8.59 -0.08
N LEU A 75 20.15 -8.21 -0.64
CA LEU A 75 19.33 -9.11 -1.46
C LEU A 75 20.04 -9.52 -2.74
N ILE A 76 20.68 -8.57 -3.44
CA ILE A 76 21.44 -8.84 -4.66
C ILE A 76 22.62 -9.75 -4.36
N ASN A 77 23.34 -9.52 -3.28
CA ASN A 77 24.47 -10.36 -2.86
C ASN A 77 24.01 -11.79 -2.56
N TYR A 78 22.83 -11.99 -2.01
CA TYR A 78 22.34 -13.32 -1.69
C TYR A 78 21.67 -14.02 -2.87
N PHE A 79 20.68 -13.40 -3.54
CA PHE A 79 19.90 -14.03 -4.62
C PHE A 79 20.54 -13.84 -6.02
N GLY A 80 21.41 -12.87 -6.19
CA GLY A 80 21.95 -12.46 -7.48
C GLY A 80 21.09 -11.39 -8.15
N LYS A 81 21.34 -11.17 -9.44
CA LYS A 81 20.63 -10.18 -10.24
C LYS A 81 19.16 -10.60 -10.50
N VAL A 82 18.31 -9.62 -10.77
CA VAL A 82 16.96 -9.86 -11.28
C VAL A 82 17.05 -10.60 -12.63
N ILE A 83 16.41 -11.74 -12.73
CA ILE A 83 16.42 -12.61 -13.92
C ILE A 83 15.16 -12.46 -14.75
N ASP A 84 14.06 -12.02 -14.14
CA ASP A 84 12.79 -11.83 -14.81
C ASP A 84 11.96 -10.77 -14.09
N LYS A 85 11.16 -10.01 -14.86
CA LYS A 85 10.18 -9.03 -14.37
C LYS A 85 8.88 -9.28 -15.10
N TYR A 86 7.78 -9.32 -14.34
CA TYR A 86 6.43 -9.40 -14.87
C TYR A 86 5.62 -8.25 -14.29
N GLU A 87 5.53 -7.17 -15.05
CA GLU A 87 4.94 -5.91 -14.61
C GLU A 87 3.42 -5.90 -14.76
N ILE A 88 2.74 -4.97 -14.10
CA ILE A 88 1.27 -4.83 -14.16
C ILE A 88 0.80 -4.61 -15.58
N LYS A 89 1.55 -3.85 -16.39
CA LYS A 89 1.25 -3.59 -17.80
C LYS A 89 1.21 -4.89 -18.62
N GLU A 90 2.17 -5.76 -18.43
CA GLU A 90 2.23 -7.08 -19.08
C GLU A 90 1.09 -7.98 -18.61
N ALA A 91 0.84 -8.02 -17.29
CA ALA A 91 -0.24 -8.81 -16.71
C ALA A 91 -1.64 -8.34 -17.16
N LEU A 92 -1.82 -7.04 -17.45
CA LEU A 92 -3.03 -6.49 -18.08
C LEU A 92 -3.14 -6.90 -19.56
N ALA A 93 -2.04 -6.80 -20.32
CA ALA A 93 -2.00 -7.17 -21.74
C ALA A 93 -2.27 -8.67 -21.94
N ASP A 94 -1.69 -9.53 -21.10
CA ASP A 94 -1.90 -10.98 -21.10
C ASP A 94 -3.28 -11.36 -20.53
N GLY A 95 -4.01 -10.38 -20.02
CA GLY A 95 -5.30 -10.58 -19.39
C GLY A 95 -5.24 -11.44 -18.14
N VAL A 96 -4.14 -11.48 -17.42
CA VAL A 96 -4.01 -12.07 -16.07
C VAL A 96 -4.65 -11.17 -15.02
N LEU A 97 -4.54 -9.85 -15.21
CA LEU A 97 -5.23 -8.84 -14.43
C LEU A 97 -6.43 -8.25 -15.20
N THR A 98 -7.36 -7.66 -14.46
CA THR A 98 -8.56 -7.01 -15.02
C THR A 98 -8.26 -5.55 -15.31
N PRO A 99 -8.64 -4.99 -16.50
CA PRO A 99 -8.55 -3.56 -16.78
C PRO A 99 -9.23 -2.71 -15.70
N TYR A 100 -8.79 -1.49 -15.51
CA TYR A 100 -9.35 -0.63 -14.48
C TYR A 100 -9.42 0.84 -14.88
N ASP A 101 -10.36 1.56 -14.25
CA ASP A 101 -10.39 3.02 -14.20
C ASP A 101 -9.81 3.49 -12.88
N TYR A 102 -9.08 4.59 -12.93
CA TYR A 102 -8.49 5.25 -11.77
C TYR A 102 -8.99 6.70 -11.67
N HIS A 103 -9.64 7.02 -10.56
CA HIS A 103 -10.22 8.33 -10.29
C HIS A 103 -9.52 8.97 -9.08
N PRO A 104 -8.50 9.83 -9.28
CA PRO A 104 -7.91 10.61 -8.21
C PRO A 104 -8.88 11.69 -7.74
N ILE A 105 -9.28 11.67 -6.48
CA ILE A 105 -10.27 12.54 -5.87
C ILE A 105 -9.61 13.61 -5.02
N LYS A 106 -9.77 14.88 -5.35
CA LYS A 106 -9.20 16.01 -4.59
C LYS A 106 -9.85 16.15 -3.23
N THR A 107 -9.05 16.22 -2.20
CA THR A 107 -9.44 16.59 -0.83
C THR A 107 -8.43 17.57 -0.27
N TYR A 108 -8.86 18.48 0.60
CA TYR A 108 -8.03 19.59 1.04
C TYR A 108 -7.88 19.60 2.56
N LEU A 109 -6.67 19.91 3.01
CA LEU A 109 -6.44 20.30 4.39
C LEU A 109 -7.15 21.63 4.67
N ASN A 110 -7.72 21.78 5.86
CA ASN A 110 -8.03 23.09 6.39
C ASN A 110 -6.76 23.75 6.98
N GLU A 111 -6.86 25.00 7.44
CA GLU A 111 -5.72 25.74 7.97
C GLU A 111 -5.11 25.07 9.21
N ASP A 112 -5.95 24.60 10.15
CA ASP A 112 -5.49 23.95 11.38
C ASP A 112 -4.76 22.64 11.08
N GLU A 113 -5.33 21.80 10.20
CA GLU A 113 -4.74 20.53 9.74
C GLU A 113 -3.41 20.78 9.00
N TYR A 114 -3.34 21.86 8.23
CA TYR A 114 -2.12 22.26 7.53
C TYR A 114 -1.03 22.66 8.53
N ASP A 115 -1.37 23.52 9.49
CA ASP A 115 -0.41 24.02 10.49
C ASP A 115 0.11 22.86 11.37
N GLU A 116 -0.76 21.91 11.75
CA GLU A 116 -0.36 20.69 12.45
C GLU A 116 0.65 19.87 11.62
N ILE A 117 0.36 19.65 10.34
CA ILE A 117 1.28 18.93 9.45
C ILE A 117 2.62 19.64 9.32
N LYS A 118 2.63 20.98 9.20
CA LYS A 118 3.86 21.76 9.11
C LYS A 118 4.73 21.65 10.35
N GLU A 119 4.12 21.63 11.53
CA GLU A 119 4.85 21.42 12.78
C GLU A 119 5.44 19.99 12.85
N ILE A 120 4.71 18.98 12.37
CA ILE A 120 5.23 17.63 12.30
C ILE A 120 6.37 17.53 11.27
N GLU A 121 6.24 18.16 10.09
CA GLU A 121 7.30 18.20 9.06
C GLU A 121 8.60 18.83 9.59
N LYS A 122 8.51 19.90 10.39
CA LYS A 122 9.68 20.49 11.07
C LYS A 122 10.35 19.49 12.01
N LYS A 123 9.56 18.74 12.79
CA LYS A 123 10.09 17.71 13.70
C LYS A 123 10.74 16.54 12.94
N ILE A 124 10.18 16.15 11.80
CA ILE A 124 10.80 15.13 10.91
C ILE A 124 12.16 15.62 10.42
N ALA A 125 12.24 16.88 9.96
CA ALA A 125 13.50 17.46 9.48
C ALA A 125 14.55 17.58 10.61
N GLN A 126 14.12 17.88 11.84
CA GLN A 126 15.00 17.96 13.02
C GLN A 126 15.49 16.61 13.52
N ALA A 127 14.73 15.54 13.30
CA ALA A 127 15.11 14.20 13.73
C ALA A 127 16.35 13.68 12.98
N GLY A 128 16.55 14.14 11.74
CA GLY A 128 17.69 13.73 10.90
C GLY A 128 17.53 12.31 10.33
N THR A 129 18.61 11.89 9.66
CA THR A 129 18.72 10.57 9.05
C THR A 129 19.66 9.66 9.85
N ASP A 130 19.59 8.37 9.63
CA ASP A 130 20.55 7.38 10.12
C ASP A 130 21.80 7.29 9.20
N GLU A 131 22.67 6.32 9.47
CA GLU A 131 23.90 6.07 8.69
C GLU A 131 23.62 5.70 7.22
N ASP A 132 22.38 5.30 6.88
CA ASP A 132 21.94 4.89 5.56
C ASP A 132 21.16 6.01 4.83
N ASP A 133 21.23 7.24 5.32
CA ASP A 133 20.48 8.42 4.84
C ASP A 133 18.95 8.24 4.86
N GLN A 134 18.47 7.30 5.66
CA GLN A 134 17.03 7.07 5.91
C GLN A 134 16.60 7.79 7.20
N LEU A 135 15.30 8.11 7.31
CA LEU A 135 14.78 8.67 8.54
C LEU A 135 15.12 7.76 9.73
N ASN A 136 15.72 8.33 10.76
CA ASN A 136 15.96 7.62 12.00
C ASN A 136 14.62 7.25 12.70
N MET A 137 14.67 6.47 13.78
CA MET A 137 13.46 6.02 14.51
C MET A 137 12.54 7.19 14.90
N ALA A 138 13.08 8.30 15.40
CA ALA A 138 12.30 9.46 15.80
C ALA A 138 11.61 10.10 14.58
N GLY A 139 12.30 10.21 13.45
CA GLY A 139 11.75 10.70 12.19
C GLY A 139 10.64 9.80 11.64
N LEU A 140 10.81 8.49 11.75
CA LEU A 140 9.79 7.51 11.34
C LEU A 140 8.51 7.62 12.17
N ILE A 141 8.62 7.76 13.50
CA ILE A 141 7.47 7.98 14.39
C ILE A 141 6.72 9.26 13.97
N LYS A 142 7.45 10.37 13.74
CA LYS A 142 6.82 11.63 13.30
C LYS A 142 6.20 11.54 11.90
N ALA A 143 6.78 10.75 11.00
CA ALA A 143 6.17 10.45 9.70
C ALA A 143 4.85 9.67 9.87
N GLY A 144 4.76 8.77 10.84
CA GLY A 144 3.52 8.09 11.24
C GLY A 144 2.45 9.07 11.74
N GLU A 145 2.80 9.99 12.65
CA GLU A 145 1.90 11.04 13.13
C GLU A 145 1.35 11.89 11.97
N ARG A 146 2.20 12.32 11.04
CA ARG A 146 1.76 13.04 9.84
C ARG A 146 0.78 12.23 9.01
N ASN A 147 1.05 10.94 8.80
CA ASN A 147 0.16 10.08 8.03
C ASN A 147 -1.21 9.89 8.72
N ARG A 148 -1.25 9.89 10.06
CA ARG A 148 -2.50 9.88 10.84
C ARG A 148 -3.34 11.12 10.55
N VAL A 149 -2.75 12.32 10.63
CA VAL A 149 -3.44 13.58 10.31
C VAL A 149 -3.97 13.53 8.87
N ILE A 150 -3.12 13.20 7.89
CA ILE A 150 -3.50 13.09 6.47
C ILE A 150 -4.66 12.09 6.27
N SER A 151 -4.70 11.00 7.03
CA SER A 151 -5.75 9.99 6.92
C SER A 151 -7.11 10.46 7.44
N THR A 152 -7.12 11.34 8.45
CA THR A 152 -8.32 11.71 9.21
C THR A 152 -8.89 13.09 8.87
N ILE A 153 -8.37 13.78 7.85
CA ILE A 153 -8.82 15.12 7.46
C ILE A 153 -10.33 15.21 7.22
N LYS A 154 -10.93 16.30 7.65
CA LYS A 154 -12.40 16.49 7.62
C LYS A 154 -12.97 16.48 6.21
N ASP A 155 -12.28 17.13 5.27
CA ASP A 155 -12.74 17.24 3.88
C ASP A 155 -12.83 15.88 3.18
N LYS A 156 -11.93 14.95 3.48
CA LYS A 156 -11.94 13.59 2.93
C LYS A 156 -13.28 12.88 3.20
N PHE A 157 -13.77 12.93 4.42
CA PHE A 157 -15.05 12.31 4.78
C PHE A 157 -16.23 13.02 4.14
N ARG A 158 -16.18 14.36 4.04
CA ARG A 158 -17.21 15.15 3.36
C ARG A 158 -17.29 14.80 1.88
N VAL A 159 -16.13 14.70 1.21
CA VAL A 159 -16.06 14.33 -0.20
C VAL A 159 -16.46 12.87 -0.40
N PHE A 160 -16.03 11.98 0.49
CA PHE A 160 -16.41 10.56 0.47
C PHE A 160 -17.91 10.37 0.61
N GLU A 161 -18.56 11.03 1.58
CA GLU A 161 -20.02 10.95 1.79
C GLU A 161 -20.78 11.44 0.53
N LYS A 162 -20.32 12.52 -0.09
CA LYS A 162 -20.88 13.00 -1.35
C LYS A 162 -20.69 12.03 -2.51
N LEU A 163 -19.51 11.44 -2.62
CA LEU A 163 -19.15 10.55 -3.72
C LEU A 163 -19.94 9.25 -3.63
N ILE A 164 -19.97 8.61 -2.46
CA ILE A 164 -20.62 7.30 -2.28
C ILE A 164 -22.13 7.33 -2.47
N ASN A 165 -22.76 8.50 -2.36
CA ASN A 165 -24.20 8.69 -2.58
C ASN A 165 -24.54 9.06 -4.04
N LYS A 166 -23.58 9.10 -4.97
CA LYS A 166 -23.90 9.29 -6.39
C LYS A 166 -24.61 8.07 -6.97
N ASP A 167 -25.59 8.30 -7.81
CA ASP A 167 -26.43 7.24 -8.42
C ASP A 167 -25.62 6.17 -9.14
N GLU A 168 -24.55 6.55 -9.81
CA GLU A 168 -23.65 5.63 -10.53
C GLU A 168 -22.96 4.65 -9.59
N ILE A 169 -22.60 5.10 -8.39
CA ILE A 169 -21.93 4.29 -7.36
C ILE A 169 -22.95 3.46 -6.60
N THR A 170 -24.09 4.06 -6.23
CA THR A 170 -25.14 3.38 -5.48
C THR A 170 -25.80 2.23 -6.24
N LYS A 171 -25.78 2.26 -7.57
CA LYS A 171 -26.26 1.16 -8.43
C LYS A 171 -25.33 -0.04 -8.47
N ASN A 172 -24.05 0.13 -8.15
CA ASN A 172 -22.99 -0.89 -8.27
C ASN A 172 -22.28 -1.13 -6.94
N LYS A 173 -23.05 -1.37 -5.86
CA LYS A 173 -22.50 -1.52 -4.50
C LYS A 173 -21.72 -2.81 -4.27
N SER A 174 -22.05 -3.87 -5.00
CA SER A 174 -21.48 -5.20 -4.80
C SER A 174 -19.96 -5.21 -5.05
N LYS A 175 -19.25 -6.06 -4.29
CA LYS A 175 -17.80 -6.25 -4.39
C LYS A 175 -16.98 -4.98 -4.17
N THR A 176 -17.42 -4.13 -3.23
CA THR A 176 -16.71 -2.89 -2.90
C THR A 176 -15.74 -3.08 -1.74
N LEU A 177 -14.56 -2.48 -1.87
CA LEU A 177 -13.54 -2.44 -0.85
C LEU A 177 -13.25 -1.00 -0.42
N PHE A 178 -13.31 -0.74 0.88
CA PHE A 178 -12.91 0.52 1.48
C PHE A 178 -11.59 0.33 2.22
N PHE A 179 -10.51 0.89 1.68
CA PHE A 179 -9.24 0.97 2.36
C PHE A 179 -9.21 2.13 3.32
N VAL A 180 -9.09 1.80 4.59
CA VAL A 180 -8.97 2.76 5.69
C VAL A 180 -7.58 2.62 6.28
N GLY A 181 -6.88 3.73 6.50
CA GLY A 181 -5.57 3.71 7.14
C GLY A 181 -5.70 3.61 8.64
N ASP A 182 -4.73 2.98 9.24
CA ASP A 182 -4.55 3.04 10.68
C ASP A 182 -3.65 4.21 11.10
N GLY A 183 -3.06 4.91 10.13
CA GLY A 183 -2.16 6.04 10.40
C GLY A 183 -0.87 5.67 11.11
N SER A 184 -0.58 4.37 11.31
CA SER A 184 0.63 3.94 11.98
C SER A 184 1.73 3.55 10.98
N THR A 185 2.97 3.58 11.42
CA THR A 185 4.14 3.00 10.74
C THR A 185 4.30 1.53 11.16
N GLU A 186 5.13 0.77 10.46
CA GLU A 186 5.48 -0.62 10.84
C GLU A 186 6.06 -0.74 12.27
N LEU A 187 6.47 0.40 12.85
CA LEU A 187 7.09 0.51 14.17
C LEU A 187 6.11 0.85 15.30
N ASP A 188 4.89 1.29 14.98
CA ASP A 188 3.88 1.79 15.94
C ASP A 188 2.92 0.68 16.43
N SER A 189 3.30 -0.60 16.35
CA SER A 189 2.43 -1.72 16.73
C SER A 189 1.93 -1.67 18.20
N ASP A 190 2.61 -0.92 19.07
CA ASP A 190 2.35 -0.85 20.51
C ASP A 190 1.83 0.53 20.99
N ASP A 191 1.52 1.48 20.06
CA ASP A 191 1.00 2.81 20.46
C ASP A 191 -0.52 2.80 20.57
N GLU A 192 -1.05 2.86 21.80
CA GLU A 192 -2.50 2.93 22.11
C GLU A 192 -3.21 4.08 21.38
N ASN A 193 -2.54 5.20 21.11
CA ASN A 193 -3.12 6.34 20.38
C ASN A 193 -3.34 6.02 18.89
N SER A 194 -2.54 5.12 18.31
CA SER A 194 -2.72 4.70 16.91
C SER A 194 -3.96 3.82 16.75
N ALA A 195 -4.19 2.90 17.69
CA ALA A 195 -5.35 2.01 17.70
C ALA A 195 -6.66 2.81 17.83
N ASP A 196 -6.72 3.80 18.72
CA ASP A 196 -7.91 4.62 18.94
C ASP A 196 -8.26 5.48 17.70
N SER A 197 -7.28 6.07 17.02
CA SER A 197 -7.51 6.83 15.80
C SER A 197 -7.99 5.97 14.64
N SER A 198 -7.48 4.75 14.52
CA SER A 198 -7.87 3.76 13.51
C SER A 198 -9.30 3.27 13.72
N LEU A 199 -9.67 2.96 14.95
CA LEU A 199 -11.04 2.56 15.31
C LEU A 199 -12.03 3.70 15.02
N ARG A 200 -11.70 4.94 15.35
CA ARG A 200 -12.55 6.11 15.04
C ARG A 200 -12.74 6.30 13.53
N MET A 201 -11.71 6.07 12.74
CA MET A 201 -11.80 6.17 11.29
C MET A 201 -12.67 5.05 10.70
N LEU A 202 -12.49 3.81 11.15
CA LEU A 202 -13.35 2.67 10.80
C LEU A 202 -14.82 2.94 11.08
N ASP A 203 -15.13 3.37 12.30
CA ASP A 203 -16.51 3.67 12.73
C ASP A 203 -17.12 4.77 11.88
N LYS A 204 -16.34 5.79 11.53
CA LYS A 204 -16.80 6.89 10.69
C LYS A 204 -17.12 6.41 9.27
N VAL A 205 -16.22 5.63 8.68
CA VAL A 205 -16.46 5.04 7.35
C VAL A 205 -17.64 4.09 7.39
N LYS A 206 -17.75 3.24 8.41
CA LYS A 206 -18.89 2.32 8.59
C LYS A 206 -20.24 3.07 8.72
N LYS A 207 -20.28 4.18 9.46
CA LYS A 207 -21.48 5.01 9.55
C LYS A 207 -21.87 5.60 8.19
N ILE A 208 -20.92 6.11 7.43
CA ILE A 208 -21.16 6.68 6.10
C ILE A 208 -21.63 5.60 5.13
N THR A 209 -20.99 4.43 5.09
CA THR A 209 -21.35 3.32 4.19
C THR A 209 -22.72 2.73 4.53
N ASN A 210 -23.02 2.55 5.82
CA ASN A 210 -24.36 2.08 6.26
C ASN A 210 -25.45 3.07 5.87
N LYS A 211 -25.21 4.39 6.05
CA LYS A 211 -26.15 5.45 5.63
C LYS A 211 -26.39 5.43 4.11
N ALA A 212 -25.36 5.10 3.33
CA ALA A 212 -25.46 4.91 1.88
C ALA A 212 -26.08 3.55 1.49
N GLY A 213 -26.50 2.74 2.46
CA GLY A 213 -27.18 1.46 2.28
C GLY A 213 -26.25 0.31 1.86
N TYR A 214 -24.99 0.30 2.28
CA TYR A 214 -24.08 -0.84 2.12
C TYR A 214 -24.24 -1.81 3.28
N HIS A 215 -24.35 -3.10 2.98
CA HIS A 215 -24.11 -4.17 3.94
C HIS A 215 -22.60 -4.44 4.00
N SER A 216 -21.91 -3.90 5.00
CA SER A 216 -20.47 -3.96 5.12
C SER A 216 -19.99 -4.66 6.37
N ALA A 217 -18.88 -5.42 6.26
CA ALA A 217 -18.13 -5.95 7.38
C ALA A 217 -16.79 -5.24 7.53
N GLN A 218 -16.32 -5.12 8.78
CA GLN A 218 -14.95 -4.70 9.07
C GLN A 218 -14.01 -5.89 8.92
N PHE A 219 -12.78 -5.61 8.48
CA PHE A 219 -11.74 -6.60 8.31
C PHE A 219 -10.42 -6.01 8.80
N THR A 220 -10.07 -6.33 10.03
CA THR A 220 -8.91 -5.81 10.75
C THR A 220 -7.97 -6.95 11.20
N CYS A 221 -6.99 -6.67 12.05
CA CYS A 221 -6.19 -7.71 12.69
C CYS A 221 -6.90 -8.41 13.85
N ASP A 222 -8.02 -7.86 14.35
CA ASP A 222 -8.70 -8.34 15.55
C ASP A 222 -9.57 -9.58 15.30
N GLU A 223 -10.05 -9.76 14.05
CA GLU A 223 -10.87 -10.91 13.71
C GLU A 223 -10.03 -12.20 13.72
N ASN A 224 -10.57 -13.23 14.36
CA ASN A 224 -9.98 -14.56 14.32
C ASN A 224 -10.13 -15.23 12.94
N ILE A 225 -9.40 -16.33 12.71
CA ILE A 225 -9.37 -17.03 11.41
C ILE A 225 -10.78 -17.45 10.93
N LYS A 226 -11.68 -17.84 11.84
CA LYS A 226 -13.03 -18.28 11.49
C LYS A 226 -13.89 -17.10 11.03
N GLU A 227 -13.79 -15.97 11.73
CA GLU A 227 -14.48 -14.73 11.39
C GLU A 227 -14.02 -14.18 10.05
N ARG A 228 -12.71 -14.14 9.81
CA ARG A 228 -12.13 -13.74 8.52
C ARG A 228 -12.64 -14.60 7.37
N ARG A 229 -12.66 -15.93 7.53
CA ARG A 229 -13.19 -16.86 6.53
C ARG A 229 -14.67 -16.62 6.26
N LYS A 230 -15.44 -16.33 7.31
CA LYS A 230 -16.86 -16.00 7.17
C LYS A 230 -17.06 -14.71 6.37
N ILE A 231 -16.35 -13.63 6.71
CA ILE A 231 -16.44 -12.35 5.99
C ILE A 231 -16.10 -12.54 4.51
N ILE A 232 -15.03 -13.28 4.20
CA ILE A 232 -14.64 -13.57 2.81
C ILE A 232 -15.71 -14.40 2.08
N SER A 233 -16.30 -15.39 2.75
CA SER A 233 -17.37 -16.20 2.19
C SER A 233 -18.60 -15.37 1.91
N ASP A 234 -19.06 -14.57 2.89
CA ASP A 234 -20.25 -13.73 2.78
C ASP A 234 -20.07 -12.65 1.68
N PHE A 235 -18.87 -12.07 1.57
CA PHE A 235 -18.52 -11.15 0.49
C PHE A 235 -18.49 -11.85 -0.88
N SER A 236 -17.95 -13.07 -0.96
CA SER A 236 -17.90 -13.85 -2.21
C SER A 236 -19.29 -14.23 -2.73
N GLN A 237 -20.23 -14.45 -1.82
CA GLN A 237 -21.60 -14.85 -2.11
C GLN A 237 -22.59 -13.67 -2.23
N ASP A 238 -22.08 -12.43 -2.28
CA ASP A 238 -22.90 -11.20 -2.34
C ASP A 238 -23.88 -11.01 -1.14
N VAL A 239 -23.62 -11.68 -0.01
CA VAL A 239 -24.30 -11.41 1.28
C VAL A 239 -23.83 -10.07 1.85
N LEU A 240 -22.55 -9.74 1.64
CA LEU A 240 -21.97 -8.44 1.94
C LEU A 240 -21.69 -7.69 0.64
N ASP A 241 -22.11 -6.43 0.58
CA ASP A 241 -21.79 -5.52 -0.52
C ASP A 241 -20.32 -5.07 -0.46
N ALA A 242 -19.82 -4.88 0.77
CA ALA A 242 -18.53 -4.26 0.96
C ALA A 242 -17.73 -4.81 2.16
N VAL A 243 -16.43 -4.64 2.06
CA VAL A 243 -15.46 -4.85 3.16
C VAL A 243 -14.75 -3.55 3.46
N ILE A 244 -14.67 -3.19 4.75
CA ILE A 244 -13.89 -2.04 5.24
C ILE A 244 -12.62 -2.60 5.87
N ALA A 245 -11.48 -2.39 5.24
CA ALA A 245 -10.21 -3.02 5.61
C ALA A 245 -9.17 -2.01 6.11
N ILE A 246 -8.52 -2.35 7.23
CA ILE A 246 -7.29 -1.72 7.69
C ILE A 246 -6.14 -2.70 7.49
N ARG A 247 -5.02 -2.30 6.88
CA ARG A 247 -3.75 -3.06 6.70
C ARG A 247 -3.86 -4.51 6.19
N VAL A 248 -4.97 -5.18 6.41
CA VAL A 248 -5.11 -6.64 6.28
C VAL A 248 -4.87 -7.16 4.87
N LEU A 249 -4.96 -6.30 3.86
CA LEU A 249 -4.65 -6.67 2.48
C LEU A 249 -3.15 -6.68 2.17
N ASP A 250 -2.33 -6.21 3.10
CA ASP A 250 -0.87 -6.23 2.94
C ASP A 250 -0.29 -7.63 3.30
N GLU A 251 -1.07 -8.50 3.98
CA GLU A 251 -0.61 -9.77 4.58
C GLU A 251 -1.18 -11.06 3.95
N GLY A 252 -1.15 -11.22 2.64
CA GLY A 252 -1.42 -12.53 2.03
C GLY A 252 -2.88 -12.96 1.97
N ILE A 253 -3.84 -12.15 2.40
CA ILE A 253 -5.27 -12.46 2.32
C ILE A 253 -5.81 -12.09 0.95
N ASP A 254 -6.48 -13.02 0.32
CA ASP A 254 -7.17 -12.81 -0.95
C ASP A 254 -8.65 -12.52 -0.72
N ILE A 255 -9.12 -11.36 -1.15
CA ILE A 255 -10.54 -11.02 -1.20
C ILE A 255 -10.95 -11.11 -2.67
N PRO A 256 -11.68 -12.17 -3.05
CA PRO A 256 -12.00 -12.39 -4.45
C PRO A 256 -13.04 -11.40 -4.99
N GLY A 257 -12.87 -11.05 -6.25
CA GLY A 257 -13.91 -10.38 -7.02
C GLY A 257 -14.10 -8.89 -6.76
N ILE A 258 -13.16 -8.18 -6.10
CA ILE A 258 -13.27 -6.73 -5.89
C ILE A 258 -13.45 -6.02 -7.23
N THR A 259 -14.58 -5.31 -7.40
CA THR A 259 -14.86 -4.50 -8.60
C THR A 259 -14.63 -3.02 -8.35
N THR A 260 -14.88 -2.54 -7.14
CA THR A 260 -14.74 -1.14 -6.76
C THR A 260 -13.87 -1.01 -5.52
N ALA A 261 -12.93 -0.08 -5.51
CA ALA A 261 -12.11 0.21 -4.35
C ALA A 261 -12.07 1.71 -4.06
N PHE A 262 -12.24 2.06 -2.78
CA PHE A 262 -12.07 3.43 -2.27
C PHE A 262 -10.83 3.45 -1.38
N ILE A 263 -9.80 4.17 -1.79
CA ILE A 263 -8.55 4.34 -1.05
C ILE A 263 -8.64 5.62 -0.23
N LEU A 264 -9.13 5.50 1.01
CA LEU A 264 -9.28 6.63 1.94
C LEU A 264 -7.99 6.93 2.70
N ALA A 265 -7.04 6.00 2.71
CA ALA A 265 -5.76 6.16 3.37
C ALA A 265 -4.61 6.23 2.37
N SER A 266 -3.87 7.31 2.43
CA SER A 266 -2.57 7.41 1.76
C SER A 266 -1.56 6.58 2.52
N THR A 267 -0.95 5.59 1.87
CA THR A 267 0.24 4.94 2.40
C THR A 267 1.47 5.59 1.78
N ALA A 268 2.47 5.87 2.61
CA ALA A 268 3.75 6.38 2.13
C ALA A 268 4.59 5.29 1.45
N ASN A 269 4.21 4.02 1.59
CA ASN A 269 4.98 2.88 1.13
C ASN A 269 4.51 2.45 -0.27
N ARG A 270 5.37 2.62 -1.27
CA ARG A 270 5.15 2.23 -2.66
C ARG A 270 4.74 0.75 -2.78
N ARG A 271 5.36 -0.13 -2.01
CA ARG A 271 5.05 -1.57 -2.01
C ARG A 271 3.60 -1.85 -1.66
N GLN A 272 3.09 -1.18 -0.64
CA GLN A 272 1.72 -1.41 -0.18
C GLN A 272 0.69 -1.04 -1.25
N PHE A 273 0.82 0.10 -1.92
CA PHE A 273 -0.18 0.44 -2.94
C PHE A 273 -0.02 -0.39 -4.22
N VAL A 274 1.18 -0.82 -4.61
CA VAL A 274 1.38 -1.77 -5.73
C VAL A 274 0.72 -3.11 -5.39
N GLN A 275 0.94 -3.65 -4.19
CA GLN A 275 0.31 -4.89 -3.73
C GLN A 275 -1.22 -4.76 -3.65
N ARG A 276 -1.74 -3.64 -3.12
CA ARG A 276 -3.18 -3.35 -3.06
C ARG A 276 -3.78 -3.30 -4.46
N ARG A 277 -3.16 -2.57 -5.39
CA ARG A 277 -3.58 -2.52 -6.79
C ARG A 277 -3.62 -3.92 -7.40
N GLY A 278 -2.56 -4.71 -7.28
CA GLY A 278 -2.51 -6.08 -7.78
C GLY A 278 -3.66 -6.96 -7.26
N ARG A 279 -4.08 -6.80 -5.99
CA ARG A 279 -5.21 -7.55 -5.42
C ARG A 279 -6.56 -7.06 -5.93
N ILE A 280 -6.74 -5.73 -6.07
CA ILE A 280 -7.96 -5.15 -6.65
C ILE A 280 -8.15 -5.64 -8.09
N LEU A 281 -7.06 -5.78 -8.86
CA LEU A 281 -7.11 -6.12 -10.27
C LEU A 281 -7.19 -7.63 -10.56
N ARG A 282 -7.13 -8.51 -9.55
CA ARG A 282 -7.27 -9.96 -9.75
C ARG A 282 -8.54 -10.30 -10.50
N LYS A 283 -8.43 -11.24 -11.42
CA LYS A 283 -9.59 -11.77 -12.13
C LYS A 283 -10.52 -12.54 -11.20
N ALA A 284 -11.81 -12.43 -11.48
CA ALA A 284 -12.85 -13.23 -10.85
C ALA A 284 -13.96 -13.52 -11.87
N PRO A 285 -14.76 -14.57 -11.68
CA PRO A 285 -15.89 -14.88 -12.54
C PRO A 285 -16.82 -13.67 -12.68
N GLY A 286 -17.15 -13.30 -13.92
CA GLY A 286 -18.03 -12.17 -14.23
C GLY A 286 -17.40 -10.77 -14.12
N LYS A 287 -16.20 -10.64 -13.59
CA LYS A 287 -15.51 -9.35 -13.44
C LYS A 287 -14.86 -8.94 -14.76
N LYS A 288 -15.32 -7.84 -15.35
CA LYS A 288 -14.81 -7.29 -16.61
C LYS A 288 -13.84 -6.13 -16.41
N LYS A 289 -14.05 -5.33 -15.36
CA LYS A 289 -13.30 -4.10 -15.09
C LYS A 289 -13.31 -3.81 -13.58
N SER A 290 -12.29 -3.11 -13.11
CA SER A 290 -12.25 -2.56 -11.75
C SER A 290 -12.32 -1.03 -11.79
N VAL A 291 -12.79 -0.41 -10.71
CA VAL A 291 -12.80 1.04 -10.53
C VAL A 291 -12.12 1.38 -9.21
N ILE A 292 -11.17 2.32 -9.25
CA ILE A 292 -10.40 2.76 -8.08
C ILE A 292 -10.63 4.25 -7.87
N TYR A 293 -11.19 4.62 -6.72
CA TYR A 293 -11.31 5.99 -6.23
C TYR A 293 -10.24 6.24 -5.18
N ASP A 294 -9.28 7.11 -5.46
CA ASP A 294 -8.14 7.40 -4.59
C ASP A 294 -8.18 8.85 -4.08
N PHE A 295 -8.26 9.03 -2.75
CA PHE A 295 -8.42 10.34 -2.13
C PHE A 295 -7.07 11.02 -1.94
N ILE A 296 -6.78 11.97 -2.81
CA ILE A 296 -5.54 12.75 -2.84
C ILE A 296 -5.69 13.94 -1.90
N VAL A 297 -4.78 14.07 -0.95
CA VAL A 297 -4.79 15.15 0.03
C VAL A 297 -3.90 16.29 -0.45
N LEU A 298 -4.51 17.45 -0.63
CA LEU A 298 -3.83 18.67 -1.09
C LEU A 298 -3.77 19.71 0.03
N PRO A 299 -2.69 20.48 0.15
CA PRO A 299 -2.64 21.61 1.08
C PRO A 299 -3.60 22.73 0.64
N PRO A 300 -3.86 23.73 1.48
CA PRO A 300 -4.56 24.93 1.06
C PRO A 300 -3.86 25.60 -0.13
N LYS A 301 -4.61 26.35 -0.93
CA LYS A 301 -4.06 27.02 -2.12
C LYS A 301 -2.83 27.87 -1.77
N ASN A 302 -1.82 27.84 -2.62
CA ASN A 302 -0.55 28.59 -2.48
C ASN A 302 0.28 28.19 -1.24
N LYS A 303 -0.03 27.05 -0.61
CA LYS A 303 0.76 26.48 0.49
C LYS A 303 1.43 25.18 0.03
N ASN A 304 2.55 24.84 0.63
CA ASN A 304 3.39 23.72 0.20
C ASN A 304 3.58 22.69 1.31
N CYS A 305 3.60 21.41 0.95
CA CYS A 305 3.88 20.31 1.86
C CYS A 305 4.82 19.30 1.22
N SER A 306 5.77 18.79 1.99
CA SER A 306 6.77 17.82 1.50
C SER A 306 6.14 16.50 1.02
N TYR A 307 4.98 16.12 1.56
CA TYR A 307 4.30 14.87 1.18
C TYR A 307 3.71 14.89 -0.24
N LEU A 308 3.50 16.07 -0.88
CA LEU A 308 2.96 16.17 -2.24
C LEU A 308 3.76 15.38 -3.27
N ARG A 309 5.08 15.30 -3.11
CA ARG A 309 5.94 14.43 -3.93
C ARG A 309 5.40 12.99 -3.97
N ARG A 310 5.04 12.45 -2.82
CA ARG A 310 4.53 11.07 -2.71
C ARG A 310 3.14 10.92 -3.34
N GLU A 311 2.30 11.92 -3.20
CA GLU A 311 1.00 11.94 -3.85
C GLU A 311 1.15 11.91 -5.39
N ILE A 312 2.06 12.72 -5.96
CA ILE A 312 2.35 12.75 -7.40
C ILE A 312 2.82 11.36 -7.87
N ILE A 313 3.82 10.78 -7.22
CA ILE A 313 4.35 9.46 -7.60
C ILE A 313 3.25 8.39 -7.53
N ARG A 314 2.41 8.42 -6.49
CA ARG A 314 1.28 7.49 -6.37
C ARG A 314 0.26 7.66 -7.49
N ILE A 315 -0.10 8.90 -7.83
CA ILE A 315 -1.03 9.18 -8.93
C ILE A 315 -0.48 8.65 -10.25
N ILE A 316 0.79 8.89 -10.53
CA ILE A 316 1.46 8.42 -11.74
C ILE A 316 1.43 6.88 -11.78
N GLU A 317 1.86 6.24 -10.72
CA GLU A 317 1.95 4.78 -10.67
C GLU A 317 0.59 4.08 -10.76
N MET A 318 -0.45 4.67 -10.18
CA MET A 318 -1.81 4.17 -10.29
C MET A 318 -2.47 4.51 -11.63
N GLY A 319 -2.05 5.59 -12.27
CA GLY A 319 -2.66 6.14 -13.49
C GLY A 319 -1.98 5.69 -14.78
N ASP A 320 -0.74 5.20 -14.74
CA ASP A 320 0.02 4.90 -15.96
C ASP A 320 -0.59 3.75 -16.79
N ASP A 321 -1.10 2.73 -16.10
CA ASP A 321 -1.68 1.53 -16.73
C ASP A 321 -3.22 1.53 -16.76
N CYS A 322 -3.90 2.59 -16.28
CA CYS A 322 -5.35 2.64 -16.23
C CYS A 322 -5.99 3.01 -17.59
N ALA A 323 -7.24 2.62 -17.80
CA ALA A 323 -7.95 2.86 -19.04
C ALA A 323 -8.33 4.36 -19.26
N ASN A 324 -8.49 5.12 -18.17
CA ASN A 324 -8.83 6.56 -18.18
C ASN A 324 -7.64 7.45 -17.79
N LYS A 325 -6.47 7.18 -18.32
CA LYS A 325 -5.18 7.83 -17.98
C LYS A 325 -5.24 9.37 -17.95
N ASN A 326 -6.09 9.99 -18.76
CA ASN A 326 -6.22 11.44 -18.79
C ASN A 326 -6.62 12.07 -17.46
N GLU A 327 -7.46 11.41 -16.64
CA GLU A 327 -7.83 11.92 -15.32
C GLU A 327 -6.62 12.00 -14.36
N ALA A 328 -5.74 11.01 -14.42
CA ALA A 328 -4.50 11.03 -13.64
C ALA A 328 -3.55 12.13 -14.12
N LYS A 329 -3.41 12.31 -15.45
CA LYS A 329 -2.60 13.39 -16.04
C LYS A 329 -3.12 14.77 -15.65
N GLU A 330 -4.44 14.99 -15.72
CA GLU A 330 -5.08 16.22 -15.29
C GLU A 330 -4.84 16.52 -13.80
N MET A 331 -4.88 15.48 -12.97
CA MET A 331 -4.58 15.63 -11.54
C MET A 331 -3.13 16.03 -11.29
N VAL A 332 -2.16 15.37 -11.94
CA VAL A 332 -0.74 15.71 -11.83
C VAL A 332 -0.51 17.15 -12.33
N LYS A 333 -1.04 17.50 -13.50
CA LYS A 333 -0.96 18.86 -14.03
C LYS A 333 -1.55 19.88 -13.06
N TYR A 334 -2.74 19.59 -12.50
CA TYR A 334 -3.36 20.47 -11.50
C TYR A 334 -2.44 20.70 -10.30
N ILE A 335 -1.76 19.66 -9.82
CA ILE A 335 -0.82 19.80 -8.69
C ILE A 335 0.37 20.66 -9.08
N LEU A 336 0.97 20.45 -10.26
CA LEU A 336 2.12 21.25 -10.72
C LEU A 336 1.76 22.70 -10.98
N ASP A 337 0.55 22.98 -11.45
CA ASP A 337 0.07 24.35 -11.74
C ASP A 337 -0.26 25.14 -10.46
N ASN A 338 -0.57 24.48 -9.35
CA ASN A 338 -1.06 25.13 -8.13
C ASN A 338 -0.11 25.05 -6.91
N TYR A 339 0.93 24.20 -6.97
CA TYR A 339 1.84 23.97 -5.84
C TYR A 339 3.29 23.91 -6.31
N VAL A 340 4.20 24.41 -5.49
CA VAL A 340 5.64 24.31 -5.74
C VAL A 340 6.12 22.94 -5.30
N ILE A 341 6.74 22.19 -6.21
CA ILE A 341 7.37 20.91 -5.94
C ILE A 341 8.89 21.13 -6.00
N ASP A 342 9.52 21.24 -4.85
CA ASP A 342 10.97 21.40 -4.74
C ASP A 342 11.69 20.05 -4.80
N HIS A 343 11.54 19.35 -5.95
CA HIS A 343 12.19 18.06 -6.18
C HIS A 343 12.35 17.81 -7.69
N PRO A 344 13.54 18.05 -8.26
CA PRO A 344 13.76 17.99 -9.71
C PRO A 344 13.41 16.66 -10.35
N GLU A 345 13.74 15.53 -9.72
CA GLU A 345 13.40 14.19 -10.24
C GLU A 345 11.89 13.96 -10.31
N THR A 346 11.14 14.37 -9.28
CA THR A 346 9.67 14.26 -9.28
C THR A 346 9.07 15.13 -10.39
N LEU A 347 9.62 16.33 -10.63
CA LEU A 347 9.17 17.18 -11.71
C LEU A 347 9.43 16.55 -13.07
N ALA A 348 10.61 15.94 -13.28
CA ALA A 348 10.95 15.25 -14.52
C ALA A 348 10.00 14.07 -14.80
N ILE A 349 9.76 13.23 -13.79
CA ILE A 349 8.84 12.09 -13.90
C ILE A 349 7.41 12.58 -14.19
N ALA A 350 6.95 13.62 -13.48
CA ALA A 350 5.60 14.16 -13.65
C ALA A 350 5.42 14.78 -15.06
N SER A 351 6.39 15.52 -15.56
CA SER A 351 6.36 16.10 -16.91
C SER A 351 6.32 15.00 -17.97
N GLY A 352 7.20 13.99 -17.87
CA GLY A 352 7.19 12.85 -18.79
C GLY A 352 5.86 12.09 -18.79
N PHE A 353 5.23 11.91 -17.61
CA PHE A 353 3.91 11.29 -17.51
C PHE A 353 2.80 12.11 -18.19
N ILE A 354 2.81 13.43 -18.05
CA ILE A 354 1.81 14.29 -18.70
C ILE A 354 1.92 14.23 -20.23
N GLU A 355 3.15 14.18 -20.74
CA GLU A 355 3.45 14.15 -22.18
C GLU A 355 3.21 12.79 -22.85
N SER A 356 3.28 11.67 -22.08
CA SER A 356 3.06 10.28 -22.57
C SER A 356 1.62 10.03 -22.98
#